data_38d545813f89572be42705047adcc9ca
#
_entry.id   38d545813f89572be42705047adcc9ca
#
_cell.length_a   1.000
_cell.length_b   1.000
_cell.length_c   1.000
_cell.angle_alpha   90.00
_cell.angle_beta   90.00
_cell.angle_gamma   90.00
#
_symmetry.space_group_name_H-M   'P 1'
#
loop_
_entity.id
_entity.type
_entity.pdbx_description
1 polymer ?
#
loop_
_entity_poly.entity_id
_entity_poly.type
_entity_poly.pdbx_seq_one_letter_code
_entity_poly.pdbx_strand_id
1 'polypeptide(L)'
;MDVVHVWGMTETSTVGTVARPPSGASGEARWAYRISQGRFAPTLQYRVVNDGQVMAPTDLTQGEIQVRGNMVAASYYHSPTQEPGEIASRFRGEDVDDEREHFTADGWLRTGDVGTVTNAGFLTLYDRARDVIRSGGEWIYSAQVENLIMESEEVIECAVIGIPDDKWGERPLAVTKLTAEVAPTAETAARLRAGLADVLPKWMAPEYWTFVDSIDKTSVGKFDKKDLRKHLARDEFDIIALPGPGSRPKATS
;
A
#
# COMPACT_ATOMS: atom_id res chain seq x y z
N MET A 1 -15.32 -26.00 -4.57
CA MET A 1 -15.69 -24.58 -4.45
C MET A 1 -14.76 -23.78 -5.36
N ASP A 2 -15.29 -22.89 -6.22
CA ASP A 2 -14.46 -22.05 -7.09
C ASP A 2 -14.44 -20.63 -6.48
N VAL A 3 -13.29 -20.24 -5.91
CA VAL A 3 -13.11 -18.93 -5.31
C VAL A 3 -12.60 -17.99 -6.38
N VAL A 4 -13.26 -16.85 -6.56
CA VAL A 4 -12.91 -15.84 -7.55
C VAL A 4 -12.51 -14.56 -6.83
N HIS A 5 -11.32 -14.05 -7.15
CA HIS A 5 -10.85 -12.78 -6.64
C HIS A 5 -11.56 -11.62 -7.37
N VAL A 6 -11.93 -10.59 -6.64
CA VAL A 6 -12.54 -9.36 -7.17
C VAL A 6 -11.87 -8.14 -6.54
N TRP A 7 -11.88 -7.04 -7.26
CA TRP A 7 -11.55 -5.73 -6.72
C TRP A 7 -12.73 -4.78 -6.95
N GLY A 8 -12.93 -3.90 -6.01
CA GLY A 8 -13.89 -2.82 -6.08
C GLY A 8 -13.96 -2.05 -4.77
N MET A 9 -14.74 -1.01 -4.78
CA MET A 9 -14.95 -0.12 -3.66
C MET A 9 -16.40 0.40 -3.69
N THR A 10 -16.85 1.05 -2.63
CA THR A 10 -18.22 1.60 -2.56
C THR A 10 -18.48 2.52 -3.75
N GLU A 11 -17.49 3.32 -4.11
CA GLU A 11 -17.54 4.29 -5.20
C GLU A 11 -17.64 3.64 -6.60
N THR A 12 -17.33 2.35 -6.74
CA THR A 12 -17.50 1.59 -7.99
C THR A 12 -18.73 0.67 -7.97
N SER A 13 -19.71 0.93 -7.10
CA SER A 13 -20.89 0.07 -6.88
C SER A 13 -20.50 -1.37 -6.62
N THR A 14 -19.53 -1.54 -5.76
CA THR A 14 -18.91 -2.72 -5.17
C THR A 14 -17.93 -3.49 -6.06
N VAL A 15 -18.21 -3.78 -7.32
CA VAL A 15 -17.35 -4.67 -8.14
C VAL A 15 -16.83 -3.97 -9.38
N GLY A 16 -15.53 -3.66 -9.39
CA GLY A 16 -14.82 -3.06 -10.54
C GLY A 16 -14.17 -4.10 -11.46
N THR A 17 -13.59 -5.16 -10.88
CA THR A 17 -12.91 -6.22 -11.64
C THR A 17 -13.26 -7.61 -11.13
N VAL A 18 -13.06 -8.63 -12.00
CA VAL A 18 -13.28 -10.04 -11.66
C VAL A 18 -12.17 -10.91 -12.26
N ALA A 19 -11.51 -11.71 -11.41
CA ALA A 19 -10.38 -12.58 -11.79
C ALA A 19 -10.85 -13.90 -12.43
N ARG A 20 -11.50 -13.81 -13.59
CA ARG A 20 -11.86 -14.99 -14.38
C ARG A 20 -10.84 -15.20 -15.49
N PRO A 21 -10.13 -16.34 -15.49
CA PRO A 21 -9.20 -16.66 -16.58
C PRO A 21 -9.93 -16.73 -17.93
N PRO A 22 -9.28 -16.31 -19.02
CA PRO A 22 -9.80 -16.51 -20.37
C PRO A 22 -10.09 -17.99 -20.67
N SER A 23 -11.03 -18.25 -21.57
CA SER A 23 -11.30 -19.60 -22.05
C SER A 23 -10.05 -20.21 -22.66
N GLY A 24 -9.71 -21.43 -22.25
CA GLY A 24 -8.50 -22.14 -22.71
C GLY A 24 -7.24 -21.87 -21.89
N ALA A 25 -7.24 -20.92 -20.95
CA ALA A 25 -6.11 -20.75 -20.03
C ALA A 25 -5.95 -21.98 -19.14
N SER A 26 -4.72 -22.51 -19.02
CA SER A 26 -4.37 -23.68 -18.22
C SER A 26 -3.05 -23.50 -17.48
N GLY A 27 -2.74 -24.39 -16.54
CA GLY A 27 -1.48 -24.37 -15.79
C GLY A 27 -1.16 -23.04 -15.11
N GLU A 28 0.08 -22.62 -15.19
CA GLU A 28 0.57 -21.38 -14.58
C GLU A 28 -0.10 -20.12 -15.13
N ALA A 29 -0.39 -20.08 -16.45
CA ALA A 29 -1.10 -18.96 -17.06
C ALA A 29 -2.50 -18.78 -16.46
N ARG A 30 -3.25 -19.88 -16.23
CA ARG A 30 -4.55 -19.83 -15.56
C ARG A 30 -4.41 -19.30 -14.13
N TRP A 31 -3.36 -19.74 -13.42
CA TRP A 31 -3.11 -19.33 -12.04
C TRP A 31 -2.76 -17.83 -11.96
N ALA A 32 -1.91 -17.32 -12.87
CA ALA A 32 -1.58 -15.90 -12.95
C ALA A 32 -2.84 -15.00 -13.08
N TYR A 33 -3.83 -15.40 -13.88
CA TYR A 33 -5.11 -14.68 -13.94
C TYR A 33 -5.89 -14.74 -12.64
N ARG A 34 -5.87 -15.87 -11.93
CA ARG A 34 -6.63 -16.06 -10.70
C ARG A 34 -6.10 -15.29 -9.51
N ILE A 35 -4.79 -15.09 -9.42
CA ILE A 35 -4.15 -14.33 -8.35
C ILE A 35 -4.19 -12.81 -8.59
N SER A 36 -4.47 -12.35 -9.81
CA SER A 36 -4.71 -10.94 -10.09
C SER A 36 -6.03 -10.47 -9.48
N GLN A 37 -6.25 -9.14 -9.44
CA GLN A 37 -7.55 -8.59 -9.06
C GLN A 37 -8.59 -8.73 -10.18
N GLY A 38 -8.18 -9.18 -11.36
CA GLY A 38 -9.05 -9.53 -12.46
C GLY A 38 -9.23 -8.43 -13.51
N ARG A 39 -10.11 -8.69 -14.45
CA ARG A 39 -10.37 -7.82 -15.59
C ARG A 39 -11.46 -6.82 -15.26
N PHE A 40 -11.27 -5.57 -15.70
CA PHE A 40 -12.27 -4.52 -15.57
C PHE A 40 -13.57 -4.87 -16.29
N ALA A 41 -14.70 -4.53 -15.66
CA ALA A 41 -16.01 -4.63 -16.27
C ALA A 41 -16.09 -3.74 -17.53
N PRO A 42 -16.77 -4.15 -18.60
CA PRO A 42 -16.87 -3.35 -19.83
C PRO A 42 -17.51 -1.97 -19.65
N THR A 43 -18.25 -1.77 -18.56
CA THR A 43 -18.90 -0.51 -18.19
C THR A 43 -17.96 0.45 -17.43
N LEU A 44 -16.76 -0.01 -17.09
CA LEU A 44 -15.79 0.73 -16.30
C LEU A 44 -14.56 1.07 -17.16
N GLN A 45 -14.34 2.34 -17.40
CA GLN A 45 -13.10 2.84 -17.99
C GLN A 45 -12.02 2.90 -16.90
N TYR A 46 -10.79 2.62 -17.28
CA TYR A 46 -9.63 2.72 -16.38
C TYR A 46 -8.46 3.42 -17.07
N ARG A 47 -7.60 4.02 -16.27
CA ARG A 47 -6.27 4.49 -16.68
C ARG A 47 -5.28 4.28 -15.54
N VAL A 48 -4.01 4.13 -15.90
CA VAL A 48 -2.89 4.09 -14.96
C VAL A 48 -2.21 5.45 -15.02
N VAL A 49 -1.99 6.08 -13.87
CA VAL A 49 -1.37 7.41 -13.79
C VAL A 49 -0.13 7.36 -12.92
N ASN A 50 1.00 7.79 -13.48
CA ASN A 50 2.25 7.92 -12.75
C ASN A 50 2.77 9.34 -12.89
N ASP A 51 3.10 10.01 -11.77
CA ASP A 51 3.56 11.40 -11.70
C ASP A 51 2.71 12.37 -12.55
N GLY A 52 1.37 12.18 -12.49
CA GLY A 52 0.40 13.01 -13.21
C GLY A 52 0.24 12.69 -14.70
N GLN A 53 1.00 11.75 -15.24
CA GLN A 53 0.92 11.33 -16.64
C GLN A 53 0.11 10.05 -16.80
N VAL A 54 -0.78 10.02 -17.79
CA VAL A 54 -1.50 8.80 -18.16
C VAL A 54 -0.56 7.89 -18.93
N MET A 55 -0.40 6.68 -18.41
CA MET A 55 0.53 5.67 -18.94
C MET A 55 -0.20 4.68 -19.85
N ALA A 56 0.52 4.15 -20.83
CA ALA A 56 0.02 3.03 -21.63
C ALA A 56 -0.14 1.78 -20.73
N PRO A 57 -1.25 1.04 -20.84
CA PRO A 57 -1.43 -0.18 -20.05
C PRO A 57 -0.44 -1.25 -20.52
N THR A 58 0.50 -1.60 -19.66
CA THR A 58 1.46 -2.71 -19.86
C THR A 58 1.72 -3.35 -18.49
N ASP A 59 2.18 -4.60 -18.49
CA ASP A 59 2.48 -5.34 -17.25
C ASP A 59 3.61 -4.69 -16.42
N LEU A 60 4.36 -3.75 -17.01
CA LEU A 60 5.48 -3.07 -16.37
C LEU A 60 5.14 -1.64 -15.92
N THR A 61 4.01 -1.09 -16.36
CA THR A 61 3.66 0.29 -16.06
C THR A 61 2.90 0.37 -14.75
N GLN A 62 3.60 0.79 -13.70
CA GLN A 62 3.04 0.99 -12.37
C GLN A 62 2.50 2.42 -12.21
N GLY A 63 1.38 2.55 -11.52
CA GLY A 63 0.80 3.86 -11.22
C GLY A 63 -0.49 3.76 -10.43
N GLU A 64 -1.04 4.92 -10.07
CA GLU A 64 -2.36 5.01 -9.46
C GLU A 64 -3.42 4.57 -10.48
N ILE A 65 -4.31 3.70 -10.06
CA ILE A 65 -5.47 3.29 -10.86
C ILE A 65 -6.56 4.35 -10.72
N GLN A 66 -6.96 4.91 -11.84
CA GLN A 66 -8.10 5.82 -11.89
C GLN A 66 -9.21 5.21 -12.74
N VAL A 67 -10.46 5.38 -12.30
CA VAL A 67 -11.62 4.78 -12.97
C VAL A 67 -12.71 5.78 -13.26
N ARG A 68 -13.50 5.53 -14.30
CA ARG A 68 -14.67 6.33 -14.69
C ARG A 68 -15.71 5.43 -15.34
N GLY A 69 -16.99 5.71 -15.11
CA GLY A 69 -18.08 4.98 -15.74
C GLY A 69 -19.41 5.19 -15.05
N ASN A 70 -20.47 4.63 -15.61
CA ASN A 70 -21.84 4.82 -15.09
C ASN A 70 -22.08 4.18 -13.71
N MET A 71 -21.17 3.29 -13.28
CA MET A 71 -21.23 2.64 -11.97
C MET A 71 -20.30 3.32 -10.95
N VAL A 72 -19.57 4.37 -11.36
CA VAL A 72 -18.66 5.12 -10.48
C VAL A 72 -19.41 6.32 -9.92
N ALA A 73 -19.28 6.56 -8.62
CA ALA A 73 -19.79 7.76 -7.97
C ALA A 73 -19.23 9.00 -8.65
N ALA A 74 -20.08 9.99 -8.88
CA ALA A 74 -19.68 11.25 -9.50
C ALA A 74 -19.11 12.25 -8.49
N SER A 75 -19.52 12.12 -7.22
CA SER A 75 -19.07 12.95 -6.10
C SER A 75 -19.44 12.29 -4.78
N TYR A 76 -18.89 12.78 -3.68
CA TYR A 76 -19.39 12.47 -2.35
C TYR A 76 -20.56 13.35 -1.98
N TYR A 77 -21.42 12.86 -1.11
CA TYR A 77 -22.56 13.64 -0.62
C TYR A 77 -22.09 14.75 0.33
N HIS A 78 -22.46 15.98 0.01
CA HIS A 78 -22.30 17.14 0.89
C HIS A 78 -23.69 17.60 1.33
N SER A 79 -23.92 17.69 2.65
CA SER A 79 -25.20 18.19 3.17
C SER A 79 -25.34 19.70 2.87
N PRO A 80 -26.41 20.15 2.21
CA PRO A 80 -26.59 21.55 1.88
C PRO A 80 -26.93 22.46 3.09
N THR A 81 -27.16 21.85 4.27
CA THR A 81 -27.59 22.58 5.47
C THR A 81 -26.47 22.81 6.49
N GLN A 82 -25.22 22.48 6.14
CA GLN A 82 -24.11 22.60 7.08
C GLN A 82 -22.96 23.39 6.45
N GLU A 83 -22.48 24.35 7.23
CA GLU A 83 -21.26 25.08 6.90
C GLU A 83 -20.13 24.09 6.57
N PRO A 84 -19.32 24.35 5.53
CA PRO A 84 -18.18 23.50 5.21
C PRO A 84 -17.28 23.38 6.45
N GLY A 85 -17.27 22.23 7.09
CA GLY A 85 -16.45 21.97 8.26
C GLY A 85 -17.15 21.29 9.46
N GLU A 86 -18.46 21.43 9.65
CA GLU A 86 -19.12 20.94 10.87
C GLU A 86 -19.47 19.44 10.87
N ILE A 87 -19.80 18.85 9.73
CA ILE A 87 -20.00 17.37 9.66
C ILE A 87 -18.70 16.64 9.39
N ALA A 88 -17.81 17.19 8.61
CA ALA A 88 -16.51 16.61 8.35
C ALA A 88 -15.74 16.38 9.67
N SER A 89 -15.84 17.32 10.63
CA SER A 89 -15.19 17.19 11.94
C SER A 89 -15.79 16.12 12.85
N ARG A 90 -17.06 15.73 12.69
CA ARG A 90 -17.73 14.73 13.54
C ARG A 90 -17.53 13.29 13.08
N PHE A 91 -17.34 13.05 11.79
CA PHE A 91 -17.24 11.71 11.20
C PHE A 91 -15.90 11.42 10.52
N ARG A 92 -15.08 12.44 10.28
CA ARG A 92 -13.71 12.33 9.81
C ARG A 92 -12.85 13.13 10.79
N GLY A 93 -11.78 12.58 11.27
CA GLY A 93 -10.77 13.41 11.94
C GLY A 93 -10.39 14.60 11.02
N GLU A 94 -9.84 15.61 11.56
CA GLU A 94 -9.59 16.99 11.11
C GLU A 94 -9.20 17.28 9.64
N ASP A 95 -9.19 16.29 8.77
CA ASP A 95 -8.91 16.42 7.33
C ASP A 95 -10.24 16.50 6.57
N VAL A 96 -10.64 17.71 6.19
CA VAL A 96 -11.64 17.92 5.13
C VAL A 96 -10.96 17.48 3.83
N ASP A 97 -11.20 16.22 3.44
CA ASP A 97 -10.79 15.73 2.13
C ASP A 97 -11.38 16.67 1.06
N ASP A 98 -10.54 17.45 0.42
CA ASP A 98 -10.96 18.24 -0.75
C ASP A 98 -11.44 17.23 -1.80
N GLU A 99 -12.64 17.44 -2.34
CA GLU A 99 -13.22 16.60 -3.39
C GLU A 99 -12.25 16.42 -4.57
N ARG A 100 -11.35 17.40 -4.78
CA ARG A 100 -10.26 17.37 -5.77
C ARG A 100 -9.20 16.30 -5.48
N GLU A 101 -9.09 15.83 -4.24
CA GLU A 101 -8.20 14.72 -3.92
C GLU A 101 -8.75 13.40 -4.46
N HIS A 102 -10.08 13.25 -4.52
CA HIS A 102 -10.74 12.04 -4.95
C HIS A 102 -11.13 12.03 -6.42
N PHE A 103 -11.42 13.19 -7.00
CA PHE A 103 -11.83 13.29 -8.40
C PHE A 103 -10.93 14.24 -9.17
N THR A 104 -10.61 13.85 -10.39
CA THR A 104 -9.88 14.73 -11.31
C THR A 104 -10.84 15.69 -12.01
N ALA A 105 -10.34 16.81 -12.54
CA ALA A 105 -11.15 17.79 -13.25
C ALA A 105 -11.85 17.24 -14.50
N ASP A 106 -11.33 16.15 -15.08
CA ASP A 106 -11.89 15.42 -16.22
C ASP A 106 -12.76 14.22 -15.82
N GLY A 107 -13.18 14.17 -14.54
CA GLY A 107 -14.19 13.26 -14.01
C GLY A 107 -13.74 11.81 -13.77
N TRP A 108 -12.47 11.59 -13.46
CA TRP A 108 -11.98 10.30 -13.02
C TRP A 108 -11.92 10.21 -11.50
N LEU A 109 -12.39 9.10 -10.96
CA LEU A 109 -12.18 8.76 -9.56
C LEU A 109 -10.74 8.29 -9.36
N ARG A 110 -10.02 8.92 -8.45
CA ARG A 110 -8.74 8.45 -7.92
C ARG A 110 -9.01 7.35 -6.90
N THR A 111 -8.66 6.11 -7.21
CA THR A 111 -8.97 5.00 -6.32
C THR A 111 -8.04 4.96 -5.10
N GLY A 112 -6.90 5.63 -5.18
CA GLY A 112 -5.83 5.51 -4.21
C GLY A 112 -5.15 4.15 -4.20
N ASP A 113 -5.48 3.25 -5.16
CA ASP A 113 -4.80 1.96 -5.33
C ASP A 113 -3.72 2.08 -6.41
N VAL A 114 -2.57 1.48 -6.16
CA VAL A 114 -1.43 1.43 -7.08
C VAL A 114 -1.26 0.02 -7.61
N GLY A 115 -1.06 -0.07 -8.90
CA GLY A 115 -0.91 -1.35 -9.57
C GLY A 115 -0.49 -1.25 -11.02
N THR A 116 -0.58 -2.36 -11.71
CA THR A 116 -0.40 -2.48 -13.17
C THR A 116 -1.67 -3.01 -13.82
N VAL A 117 -1.88 -2.67 -15.09
CA VAL A 117 -2.96 -3.23 -15.88
C VAL A 117 -2.38 -3.78 -17.18
N THR A 118 -2.59 -5.07 -17.43
CA THR A 118 -2.11 -5.73 -18.64
C THR A 118 -2.82 -5.20 -19.89
N ASN A 119 -2.27 -5.41 -21.08
CA ASN A 119 -2.95 -5.10 -22.34
C ASN A 119 -4.31 -5.81 -22.50
N ALA A 120 -4.51 -6.93 -21.80
CA ALA A 120 -5.78 -7.65 -21.76
C ALA A 120 -6.77 -7.09 -20.71
N GLY A 121 -6.40 -6.03 -20.00
CA GLY A 121 -7.23 -5.35 -19.00
C GLY A 121 -7.28 -6.04 -17.63
N PHE A 122 -6.31 -6.89 -17.30
CA PHE A 122 -6.19 -7.51 -15.97
C PHE A 122 -5.40 -6.62 -15.03
N LEU A 123 -5.98 -6.34 -13.87
CA LEU A 123 -5.42 -5.52 -12.81
C LEU A 123 -4.60 -6.38 -11.85
N THR A 124 -3.41 -5.91 -11.51
CA THR A 124 -2.62 -6.39 -10.37
C THR A 124 -2.32 -5.21 -9.46
N LEU A 125 -2.79 -5.28 -8.22
CA LEU A 125 -2.55 -4.25 -7.20
C LEU A 125 -1.33 -4.61 -6.36
N TYR A 126 -0.61 -3.57 -5.96
CA TYR A 126 0.58 -3.67 -5.12
C TYR A 126 0.42 -3.01 -3.76
N ASP A 127 -0.15 -1.78 -3.72
CA ASP A 127 -0.29 -1.03 -2.47
C ASP A 127 -1.33 0.10 -2.62
N ARG A 128 -1.55 0.84 -1.53
CA ARG A 128 -2.23 2.14 -1.54
C ARG A 128 -1.26 3.25 -1.90
N ALA A 129 -1.66 4.22 -2.72
CA ALA A 129 -0.82 5.34 -3.16
C ALA A 129 -0.17 6.10 -2.00
N ARG A 130 -0.90 6.26 -0.90
CA ARG A 130 -0.43 6.90 0.34
C ARG A 130 0.53 6.04 1.17
N ASP A 131 0.59 4.73 0.91
CA ASP A 131 1.40 3.77 1.67
C ASP A 131 2.64 3.33 0.90
N VAL A 132 2.71 3.66 -0.41
CA VAL A 132 3.92 3.49 -1.22
C VAL A 132 5.03 4.38 -0.66
N ILE A 133 6.18 3.78 -0.37
CA ILE A 133 7.36 4.49 0.11
C ILE A 133 8.23 4.88 -1.08
N ARG A 134 8.48 6.17 -1.24
CA ARG A 134 9.26 6.69 -2.38
C ARG A 134 10.72 6.87 -1.99
N SER A 135 11.55 5.93 -2.42
CA SER A 135 12.97 5.87 -2.04
C SER A 135 13.89 6.01 -3.26
N GLY A 136 14.57 7.15 -3.38
CA GLY A 136 15.51 7.40 -4.46
C GLY A 136 14.91 7.38 -5.88
N GLY A 137 13.62 7.71 -6.00
CA GLY A 137 12.88 7.65 -7.27
C GLY A 137 12.22 6.30 -7.55
N GLU A 138 12.49 5.29 -6.74
CA GLU A 138 11.89 3.96 -6.82
C GLU A 138 10.73 3.81 -5.83
N TRP A 139 9.82 2.89 -6.14
CA TRP A 139 8.66 2.62 -5.32
C TRP A 139 8.86 1.34 -4.50
N ILE A 140 8.70 1.45 -3.18
CA ILE A 140 8.68 0.31 -2.27
C ILE A 140 7.23 0.11 -1.82
N TYR A 141 6.69 -1.07 -2.11
CA TYR A 141 5.35 -1.44 -1.70
C TYR A 141 5.37 -1.98 -0.28
N SER A 142 4.80 -1.21 0.63
CA SER A 142 4.77 -1.54 2.05
C SER A 142 4.13 -2.90 2.32
N ALA A 143 3.03 -3.22 1.65
CA ALA A 143 2.32 -4.49 1.78
C ALA A 143 3.19 -5.71 1.37
N GLN A 144 4.03 -5.58 0.35
CA GLN A 144 4.96 -6.63 -0.05
C GLN A 144 5.99 -6.91 1.06
N VAL A 145 6.59 -5.85 1.60
CA VAL A 145 7.59 -5.97 2.66
C VAL A 145 6.98 -6.55 3.93
N GLU A 146 5.77 -6.10 4.31
CA GLU A 146 5.00 -6.62 5.45
C GLU A 146 4.77 -8.13 5.34
N ASN A 147 4.28 -8.58 4.19
CA ASN A 147 3.99 -9.99 3.97
C ASN A 147 5.24 -10.85 4.13
N LEU A 148 6.38 -10.41 3.56
CA LEU A 148 7.65 -11.14 3.67
C LEU A 148 8.19 -11.16 5.11
N ILE A 149 8.05 -10.08 5.88
CA ILE A 149 8.44 -10.04 7.29
C ILE A 149 7.54 -10.98 8.11
N MET A 150 6.25 -11.02 7.83
CA MET A 150 5.29 -11.87 8.53
C MET A 150 5.40 -13.37 8.18
N GLU A 151 6.23 -13.77 7.20
CA GLU A 151 6.58 -15.19 6.99
C GLU A 151 7.45 -15.75 8.11
N SER A 152 8.09 -14.89 8.91
CA SER A 152 8.87 -15.32 10.08
C SER A 152 7.96 -15.74 11.24
N GLU A 153 8.20 -16.92 11.82
CA GLU A 153 7.49 -17.42 13.00
C GLU A 153 7.70 -16.54 14.24
N GLU A 154 8.69 -15.66 14.24
CA GLU A 154 8.99 -14.71 15.32
C GLU A 154 8.08 -13.48 15.31
N VAL A 155 7.33 -13.25 14.23
CA VAL A 155 6.52 -12.05 13.99
C VAL A 155 5.03 -12.37 14.07
N ILE A 156 4.31 -11.65 14.92
CA ILE A 156 2.84 -11.73 15.00
C ILE A 156 2.18 -10.77 14.03
N GLU A 157 2.67 -9.52 14.00
CA GLU A 157 2.13 -8.45 13.16
C GLU A 157 3.27 -7.56 12.67
N CYS A 158 3.15 -7.05 11.45
CA CYS A 158 4.08 -6.09 10.89
C CYS A 158 3.33 -5.07 10.03
N ALA A 159 3.61 -3.79 10.25
CA ALA A 159 3.22 -2.70 9.37
C ALA A 159 4.48 -1.93 8.96
N VAL A 160 4.56 -1.56 7.68
CA VAL A 160 5.71 -0.82 7.14
C VAL A 160 5.24 0.56 6.68
N ILE A 161 5.92 1.59 7.15
CA ILE A 161 5.67 2.99 6.78
C ILE A 161 6.96 3.66 6.31
N GLY A 162 6.83 4.76 5.55
CA GLY A 162 7.97 5.60 5.19
C GLY A 162 8.43 6.45 6.37
N ILE A 163 9.75 6.50 6.59
CA ILE A 163 10.40 7.48 7.45
C ILE A 163 11.22 8.44 6.55
N PRO A 164 11.20 9.75 6.82
CA PRO A 164 11.99 10.72 6.05
C PRO A 164 13.49 10.37 6.07
N ASP A 165 14.13 10.50 4.91
CA ASP A 165 15.57 10.27 4.74
C ASP A 165 16.17 11.35 3.83
N ASP A 166 17.23 12.04 4.30
CA ASP A 166 17.85 13.18 3.61
C ASP A 166 18.40 12.83 2.22
N LYS A 167 18.81 11.57 2.01
CA LYS A 167 19.42 11.13 0.77
C LYS A 167 18.41 10.52 -0.20
N TRP A 168 17.46 9.76 0.32
CA TRP A 168 16.58 8.92 -0.46
C TRP A 168 15.13 9.42 -0.51
N GLY A 169 14.82 10.53 0.21
CA GLY A 169 13.46 11.03 0.40
C GLY A 169 12.74 10.26 1.50
N GLU A 170 12.53 8.96 1.31
CA GLU A 170 11.96 8.09 2.33
C GLU A 170 12.72 6.76 2.39
N ARG A 171 12.70 6.13 3.58
CA ARG A 171 13.16 4.76 3.80
C ARG A 171 12.10 3.96 4.57
N PRO A 172 12.02 2.64 4.37
CA PRO A 172 11.05 1.82 5.09
C PRO A 172 11.43 1.67 6.57
N LEU A 173 10.45 1.95 7.45
CA LEU A 173 10.44 1.62 8.88
C LEU A 173 9.48 0.44 9.09
N ALA A 174 9.99 -0.66 9.61
CA ALA A 174 9.17 -1.80 10.02
C ALA A 174 8.73 -1.64 11.48
N VAL A 175 7.42 -1.46 11.69
CA VAL A 175 6.77 -1.48 13.00
C VAL A 175 6.28 -2.90 13.24
N THR A 176 6.89 -3.61 14.20
CA THR A 176 6.73 -5.07 14.30
C THR A 176 6.34 -5.48 15.72
N LYS A 177 5.34 -6.34 15.82
CA LYS A 177 5.00 -7.05 17.04
C LYS A 177 5.60 -8.46 16.99
N LEU A 178 6.46 -8.76 17.95
CA LEU A 178 7.13 -10.07 18.08
C LEU A 178 6.29 -11.05 18.92
N THR A 179 6.62 -12.34 18.81
CA THR A 179 6.15 -13.35 19.76
C THR A 179 6.79 -13.13 21.14
N ALA A 180 6.16 -13.64 22.19
CA ALA A 180 6.58 -13.38 23.57
C ALA A 180 7.98 -13.94 23.92
N GLU A 181 8.45 -14.92 23.14
CA GLU A 181 9.73 -15.59 23.34
C GLU A 181 10.90 -14.83 22.69
N VAL A 182 10.62 -13.81 21.87
CA VAL A 182 11.61 -13.08 21.08
C VAL A 182 11.87 -11.71 21.67
N ALA A 183 13.13 -11.43 22.02
CA ALA A 183 13.51 -10.14 22.57
C ALA A 183 13.56 -9.05 21.48
N PRO A 184 13.06 -7.82 21.78
CA PRO A 184 13.05 -6.68 20.85
C PRO A 184 14.44 -6.00 20.79
N THR A 185 15.40 -6.62 20.11
CA THR A 185 16.80 -6.16 20.06
C THR A 185 17.27 -5.84 18.64
N ALA A 186 18.42 -5.18 18.53
CA ALA A 186 19.07 -4.92 17.24
C ALA A 186 19.47 -6.21 16.52
N GLU A 187 19.82 -7.27 17.26
CA GLU A 187 20.13 -8.59 16.71
C GLU A 187 18.89 -9.22 16.08
N THR A 188 17.74 -9.08 16.71
CA THR A 188 16.45 -9.55 16.16
C THR A 188 16.11 -8.81 14.88
N ALA A 189 16.21 -7.46 14.87
CA ALA A 189 16.00 -6.66 13.67
C ALA A 189 16.95 -7.07 12.52
N ALA A 190 18.24 -7.29 12.84
CA ALA A 190 19.23 -7.71 11.85
C ALA A 190 18.93 -9.11 11.28
N ARG A 191 18.46 -10.05 12.12
CA ARG A 191 18.07 -11.40 11.70
C ARG A 191 16.83 -11.40 10.82
N LEU A 192 15.78 -10.66 11.20
CA LEU A 192 14.56 -10.51 10.39
C LEU A 192 14.89 -9.89 9.03
N ARG A 193 15.71 -8.84 9.01
CA ARG A 193 16.18 -8.22 7.76
C ARG A 193 17.00 -9.20 6.91
N ALA A 194 17.85 -10.03 7.51
CA ALA A 194 18.65 -11.01 6.78
C ALA A 194 17.77 -12.04 6.08
N GLY A 195 16.63 -12.43 6.70
CA GLY A 195 15.64 -13.32 6.08
C GLY A 195 15.01 -12.78 4.78
N LEU A 196 15.08 -11.48 4.54
CA LEU A 196 14.58 -10.84 3.31
C LEU A 196 15.59 -10.87 2.16
N ALA A 197 16.86 -11.23 2.40
CA ALA A 197 17.96 -11.01 1.47
C ALA A 197 17.83 -11.75 0.13
N ASP A 198 17.18 -12.93 0.14
CA ASP A 198 17.03 -13.78 -1.04
C ASP A 198 15.75 -13.47 -1.85
N VAL A 199 14.80 -12.75 -1.24
CA VAL A 199 13.46 -12.51 -1.81
C VAL A 199 13.18 -11.04 -2.10
N LEU A 200 13.99 -10.13 -1.55
CA LEU A 200 13.79 -8.69 -1.68
C LEU A 200 15.10 -7.99 -2.06
N PRO A 201 15.09 -7.06 -3.04
CA PRO A 201 16.26 -6.21 -3.31
C PRO A 201 16.72 -5.47 -2.04
N LYS A 202 18.03 -5.39 -1.83
CA LYS A 202 18.61 -4.79 -0.61
C LYS A 202 18.11 -3.37 -0.30
N TRP A 203 17.82 -2.59 -1.34
CA TRP A 203 17.35 -1.21 -1.19
C TRP A 203 15.88 -1.13 -0.74
N MET A 204 15.09 -2.21 -0.89
CA MET A 204 13.71 -2.29 -0.41
C MET A 204 13.63 -2.78 1.04
N ALA A 205 14.65 -3.48 1.53
CA ALA A 205 14.65 -4.03 2.89
C ALA A 205 14.69 -2.89 3.93
N PRO A 206 13.89 -2.97 5.02
CA PRO A 206 13.89 -1.95 6.06
C PRO A 206 15.27 -1.75 6.70
N GLU A 207 15.69 -0.50 6.80
CA GLU A 207 16.86 -0.09 7.57
C GLU A 207 16.47 0.30 9.00
N TYR A 208 15.21 0.71 9.18
CA TYR A 208 14.67 1.15 10.45
C TYR A 208 13.65 0.14 10.97
N TRP A 209 13.75 -0.17 12.25
CA TRP A 209 12.88 -1.12 12.94
C TRP A 209 12.42 -0.54 14.26
N THR A 210 11.19 -0.81 14.63
CA THR A 210 10.69 -0.58 15.99
C THR A 210 9.83 -1.76 16.40
N PHE A 211 9.91 -2.13 17.67
CA PHE A 211 9.12 -3.22 18.23
C PHE A 211 8.08 -2.66 19.18
N VAL A 212 6.84 -3.12 19.00
CA VAL A 212 5.68 -2.62 19.73
C VAL A 212 4.84 -3.76 20.30
N ASP A 213 4.11 -3.49 21.36
CA ASP A 213 3.21 -4.48 21.98
C ASP A 213 1.93 -4.72 21.15
N SER A 214 1.49 -3.72 20.40
CA SER A 214 0.32 -3.77 19.53
C SER A 214 0.43 -2.80 18.38
N ILE A 215 -0.22 -3.14 17.26
CA ILE A 215 -0.43 -2.24 16.13
C ILE A 215 -1.93 -1.99 16.03
N ASP A 216 -2.32 -0.73 16.09
CA ASP A 216 -3.74 -0.36 16.03
C ASP A 216 -4.34 -0.71 14.66
N LYS A 217 -5.61 -1.13 14.71
CA LYS A 217 -6.36 -1.54 13.53
C LYS A 217 -7.59 -0.67 13.35
N THR A 218 -7.89 -0.40 12.11
CA THR A 218 -9.16 0.24 11.72
C THR A 218 -10.36 -0.66 12.10
N SER A 219 -11.57 -0.09 12.07
CA SER A 219 -12.82 -0.82 12.33
C SER A 219 -13.04 -2.05 11.44
N VAL A 220 -12.34 -2.12 10.30
CA VAL A 220 -12.38 -3.25 9.34
C VAL A 220 -11.17 -4.19 9.48
N GLY A 221 -10.38 -4.06 10.55
CA GLY A 221 -9.29 -4.98 10.88
C GLY A 221 -7.98 -4.77 10.12
N LYS A 222 -7.83 -3.68 9.34
CA LYS A 222 -6.57 -3.31 8.68
C LYS A 222 -5.69 -2.48 9.61
N PHE A 223 -4.37 -2.58 9.48
CA PHE A 223 -3.43 -1.72 10.23
C PHE A 223 -3.70 -0.24 9.94
N ASP A 224 -3.77 0.57 11.02
CA ASP A 224 -3.94 2.02 10.91
C ASP A 224 -2.59 2.71 10.70
N LYS A 225 -2.11 2.68 9.45
CA LYS A 225 -0.84 3.34 9.10
C LYS A 225 -0.89 4.87 9.27
N LYS A 226 -2.08 5.49 9.26
CA LYS A 226 -2.23 6.93 9.53
C LYS A 226 -1.85 7.21 10.98
N ASP A 227 -2.27 6.37 11.89
CA ASP A 227 -1.95 6.51 13.31
C ASP A 227 -0.46 6.22 13.58
N LEU A 228 0.10 5.19 12.97
CA LEU A 228 1.55 4.94 13.04
C LEU A 228 2.39 6.14 12.59
N ARG A 229 1.98 6.84 11.51
CA ARG A 229 2.67 8.06 11.08
C ARG A 229 2.55 9.21 12.09
N LYS A 230 1.43 9.30 12.85
CA LYS A 230 1.30 10.27 13.95
C LYS A 230 2.24 9.94 15.10
N HIS A 231 2.35 8.66 15.49
CA HIS A 231 3.31 8.21 16.50
C HIS A 231 4.75 8.53 16.08
N LEU A 232 5.10 8.28 14.81
CA LEU A 232 6.41 8.65 14.25
C LEU A 232 6.66 10.16 14.33
N ALA A 233 5.68 10.98 13.94
CA ALA A 233 5.80 12.44 13.96
C ALA A 233 5.93 13.03 15.38
N ARG A 234 5.51 12.28 16.41
CA ARG A 234 5.64 12.64 17.83
C ARG A 234 6.87 12.05 18.50
N ASP A 235 7.74 11.37 17.72
CA ASP A 235 8.96 10.71 18.22
C ASP A 235 8.67 9.66 19.33
N GLU A 236 7.54 8.94 19.17
CA GLU A 236 7.06 7.97 20.16
C GLU A 236 7.58 6.54 19.91
N PHE A 237 8.39 6.32 18.87
CA PHE A 237 8.99 5.02 18.57
C PHE A 237 10.46 4.96 19.00
N ASP A 238 10.83 3.87 19.66
CA ASP A 238 12.25 3.50 19.85
C ASP A 238 12.78 2.84 18.58
N ILE A 239 13.45 3.64 17.74
CA ILE A 239 13.88 3.23 16.40
C ILE A 239 15.28 2.64 16.42
N ILE A 240 15.40 1.39 16.03
CA ILE A 240 16.65 0.68 15.77
C ILE A 240 17.05 0.93 14.32
N ALA A 241 18.19 1.62 14.11
CA ALA A 241 18.76 1.83 12.80
C ALA A 241 19.81 0.76 12.48
N LEU A 242 19.59 -0.02 11.43
CA LEU A 242 20.57 -0.98 10.90
C LEU A 242 21.42 -0.33 9.80
N PRO A 243 22.68 -0.78 9.60
CA PRO A 243 23.52 -0.27 8.51
C PRO A 243 22.83 -0.45 7.15
N GLY A 244 22.62 0.65 6.41
CA GLY A 244 22.01 0.64 5.09
C GLY A 244 22.95 0.17 3.98
N PRO A 245 22.43 -0.05 2.73
CA PRO A 245 23.27 -0.35 1.59
C PRO A 245 24.23 0.82 1.32
N GLY A 246 25.49 0.67 1.69
CA GLY A 246 26.55 1.66 1.51
C GLY A 246 26.94 2.44 2.77
N SER A 247 26.32 2.22 3.92
CA SER A 247 26.82 2.73 5.20
C SER A 247 28.05 1.92 5.64
N ARG A 248 29.21 2.56 5.75
CA ARG A 248 30.34 1.97 6.50
C ARG A 248 29.94 1.92 7.97
N PRO A 249 30.22 0.81 8.70
CA PRO A 249 30.01 0.77 10.14
C PRO A 249 30.77 1.95 10.76
N LYS A 250 30.07 2.79 11.54
CA LYS A 250 30.77 3.77 12.38
C LYS A 250 31.64 2.98 13.33
N ALA A 251 32.96 3.15 13.22
CA ALA A 251 33.90 2.60 14.19
C ALA A 251 33.50 3.17 15.56
N THR A 252 33.12 2.28 16.47
CA THR A 252 32.96 2.60 17.89
C THR A 252 34.31 3.05 18.41
N SER A 253 34.43 4.32 18.71
CA SER A 253 35.56 4.90 19.47
C SER A 253 35.34 4.70 20.97
#